data_e01136a7aee17396358d7418e6be3bef
#
_entry.id   e01136a7aee17396358d7418e6be3bef
#
_cell.length_a   1.000
_cell.length_b   1.000
_cell.length_c   1.000
_cell.angle_alpha   90.00
_cell.angle_beta   90.00
_cell.angle_gamma   90.00
#
_symmetry.space_group_name_H-M   'P 1'
#
loop_
_entity.id
_entity.type
_entity.pdbx_description
1 polymer ?
#
loop_
_entity_poly.entity_id
_entity_poly.type
_entity_poly.pdbx_seq_one_letter_code
_entity_poly.pdbx_strand_id
1 'polypeptide(L)'
;PLSYQMKMLEEELQVSLFLRGTKKITLTDAGKTLYEQAGNLLMLADLTKQEVVKSGQAATLHIGITPSTVSMMSEYLLYFAKKYPQIHFDVHEGSTFTLKDQLENGMIDLTTLRTPIVLNGCETKSLSREKLLVMAVPDHPLLQGHTSISLRELSEQPLILSHRYRKYMLAAFEGAGLVCDIYFACEDARTAMTMAEKGLGIAILPESMLKLTNKLKAYDITGADLTTEILLAWRKGRMPWWRLRGLSAW
;
A
#
# COMPACT_ATOMS: atom_id res chain seq x y z
N PRO A 1 -4.43 11.30 -37.42
CA PRO A 1 -4.36 12.18 -36.25
C PRO A 1 -4.97 11.49 -35.04
N LEU A 2 -4.47 11.79 -33.85
CA LEU A 2 -4.86 11.16 -32.57
C LEU A 2 -6.38 11.16 -32.34
N SER A 3 -7.03 12.27 -32.67
CA SER A 3 -8.51 12.41 -32.52
C SER A 3 -9.32 11.37 -33.30
N TYR A 4 -8.83 10.95 -34.47
CA TYR A 4 -9.48 9.92 -35.26
C TYR A 4 -9.30 8.52 -34.63
N GLN A 5 -8.10 8.23 -34.16
CA GLN A 5 -7.81 6.96 -33.48
C GLN A 5 -8.63 6.80 -32.21
N MET A 6 -8.75 7.89 -31.42
CA MET A 6 -9.59 7.89 -30.22
C MET A 6 -11.06 7.70 -30.54
N LYS A 7 -11.57 8.31 -31.64
CA LYS A 7 -12.95 8.08 -32.07
C LYS A 7 -13.20 6.64 -32.48
N MET A 8 -12.29 6.02 -33.24
CA MET A 8 -12.37 4.61 -33.60
C MET A 8 -12.39 3.71 -32.37
N LEU A 9 -11.61 4.03 -31.36
CA LEU A 9 -11.58 3.27 -30.10
C LEU A 9 -12.91 3.42 -29.32
N GLU A 10 -13.50 4.64 -29.28
CA GLU A 10 -14.82 4.85 -28.70
C GLU A 10 -15.92 4.04 -29.42
N GLU A 11 -15.83 3.97 -30.77
CA GLU A 11 -16.74 3.17 -31.60
C GLU A 11 -16.56 1.67 -31.37
N GLU A 12 -15.33 1.17 -31.25
CA GLU A 12 -15.03 -0.24 -30.96
C GLU A 12 -15.52 -0.65 -29.56
N LEU A 13 -15.29 0.19 -28.56
CA LEU A 13 -15.68 -0.06 -27.17
C LEU A 13 -17.16 0.22 -26.91
N GLN A 14 -17.90 0.84 -27.85
CA GLN A 14 -19.28 1.25 -27.71
C GLN A 14 -19.55 2.17 -26.52
N VAL A 15 -18.52 2.94 -26.10
CA VAL A 15 -18.62 3.91 -24.98
C VAL A 15 -17.85 5.19 -25.31
N SER A 16 -18.31 6.31 -24.77
CA SER A 16 -17.56 7.58 -24.85
C SER A 16 -16.49 7.62 -23.78
N LEU A 17 -15.27 7.91 -24.19
CA LEU A 17 -14.09 8.03 -23.28
C LEU A 17 -13.87 9.49 -22.84
N PHE A 18 -14.39 10.45 -23.61
CA PHE A 18 -14.20 11.87 -23.37
C PHE A 18 -15.51 12.64 -23.31
N LEU A 19 -15.60 13.56 -22.34
CA LEU A 19 -16.60 14.61 -22.32
C LEU A 19 -16.04 15.84 -23.06
N ARG A 20 -16.64 16.19 -24.18
CA ARG A 20 -16.25 17.36 -24.97
C ARG A 20 -16.96 18.60 -24.45
N GLY A 21 -16.29 19.41 -23.66
CA GLY A 21 -16.76 20.71 -23.26
C GLY A 21 -16.22 21.83 -24.18
N THR A 22 -16.81 23.01 -24.13
CA THR A 22 -16.40 24.15 -24.97
C THR A 22 -15.00 24.70 -24.69
N LYS A 23 -14.41 24.39 -23.53
CA LYS A 23 -13.07 24.87 -23.11
C LYS A 23 -12.12 23.78 -22.59
N LYS A 24 -12.60 22.59 -22.29
CA LYS A 24 -11.77 21.47 -21.77
C LYS A 24 -12.34 20.13 -22.22
N ILE A 25 -11.44 19.20 -22.49
CA ILE A 25 -11.74 17.78 -22.65
C ILE A 25 -11.47 17.11 -21.30
N THR A 26 -12.45 16.38 -20.77
CA THR A 26 -12.30 15.58 -19.54
C THR A 26 -12.64 14.13 -19.82
N LEU A 27 -12.04 13.23 -19.05
CA LEU A 27 -12.33 11.79 -19.16
C LEU A 27 -13.71 11.49 -18.55
N THR A 28 -14.45 10.58 -19.21
CA THR A 28 -15.58 9.87 -18.59
C THR A 28 -15.07 8.85 -17.57
N ASP A 29 -15.94 8.17 -16.83
CA ASP A 29 -15.51 7.09 -15.95
C ASP A 29 -14.95 5.90 -16.75
N ALA A 30 -15.53 5.59 -17.93
CA ALA A 30 -14.94 4.65 -18.88
C ALA A 30 -13.55 5.10 -19.38
N GLY A 31 -13.39 6.41 -19.64
CA GLY A 31 -12.12 7.01 -20.03
C GLY A 31 -11.06 6.92 -18.94
N LYS A 32 -11.42 7.12 -17.67
CA LYS A 32 -10.51 6.93 -16.53
C LYS A 32 -10.07 5.47 -16.40
N THR A 33 -11.02 4.54 -16.47
CA THR A 33 -10.75 3.11 -16.44
C THR A 33 -9.80 2.71 -17.57
N LEU A 34 -10.06 3.17 -18.81
CA LEU A 34 -9.18 2.89 -19.95
C LEU A 34 -7.78 3.49 -19.74
N TYR A 35 -7.67 4.71 -19.25
CA TYR A 35 -6.39 5.37 -18.98
C TYR A 35 -5.52 4.56 -18.00
N GLU A 36 -6.12 4.10 -16.90
CA GLU A 36 -5.45 3.25 -15.91
C GLU A 36 -5.01 1.91 -16.50
N GLN A 37 -5.92 1.23 -17.21
CA GLN A 37 -5.62 -0.07 -17.81
C GLN A 37 -4.63 0.01 -18.99
N ALA A 38 -4.71 1.07 -19.80
CA ALA A 38 -3.74 1.32 -20.85
C ALA A 38 -2.32 1.58 -20.28
N GLY A 39 -2.22 2.31 -19.17
CA GLY A 39 -0.95 2.48 -18.45
C GLY A 39 -0.35 1.14 -18.02
N ASN A 40 -1.17 0.26 -17.47
CA ASN A 40 -0.78 -1.08 -17.06
C ASN A 40 -0.31 -1.94 -18.26
N LEU A 41 -1.02 -1.89 -19.37
CA LEU A 41 -0.66 -2.63 -20.61
C LEU A 41 0.67 -2.14 -21.20
N LEU A 42 0.90 -0.84 -21.26
CA LEU A 42 2.15 -0.27 -21.75
C LEU A 42 3.33 -0.67 -20.85
N MET A 43 3.16 -0.60 -19.54
CA MET A 43 4.18 -1.03 -18.60
C MET A 43 4.49 -2.52 -18.73
N LEU A 44 3.46 -3.39 -18.90
CA LEU A 44 3.67 -4.82 -19.12
C LEU A 44 4.39 -5.09 -20.46
N ALA A 45 4.08 -4.34 -21.51
CA ALA A 45 4.76 -4.44 -22.80
C ALA A 45 6.25 -4.08 -22.69
N ASP A 46 6.59 -3.03 -21.94
CA ASP A 46 7.97 -2.63 -21.72
C ASP A 46 8.73 -3.64 -20.86
N LEU A 47 8.12 -4.19 -19.81
CA LEU A 47 8.69 -5.27 -19.02
C LEU A 47 8.95 -6.51 -19.88
N THR A 48 7.98 -6.91 -20.73
CA THR A 48 8.15 -8.05 -21.65
C THR A 48 9.32 -7.82 -22.61
N LYS A 49 9.46 -6.62 -23.19
CA LYS A 49 10.63 -6.29 -24.03
C LYS A 49 11.94 -6.42 -23.24
N GLN A 50 11.98 -5.91 -22.03
CA GLN A 50 13.18 -6.01 -21.19
C GLN A 50 13.51 -7.47 -20.86
N GLU A 51 12.52 -8.30 -20.52
CA GLU A 51 12.73 -9.73 -20.24
C GLU A 51 13.26 -10.47 -21.49
N VAL A 52 12.70 -10.20 -22.66
CA VAL A 52 13.17 -10.79 -23.92
C VAL A 52 14.60 -10.38 -24.25
N VAL A 53 14.93 -9.10 -24.11
CA VAL A 53 16.30 -8.59 -24.35
C VAL A 53 17.29 -9.16 -23.33
N LYS A 54 16.85 -9.36 -22.08
CA LYS A 54 17.66 -9.92 -21.00
C LYS A 54 17.64 -11.45 -20.96
N SER A 55 16.94 -12.13 -21.89
CA SER A 55 16.94 -13.59 -21.97
C SER A 55 18.36 -14.10 -22.22
N GLY A 56 19.01 -14.56 -21.15
CA GLY A 56 20.44 -14.93 -21.12
C GLY A 56 21.28 -14.09 -20.12
N GLN A 57 20.74 -13.05 -19.52
CA GLN A 57 21.37 -12.25 -18.45
C GLN A 57 20.79 -12.62 -17.06
N ALA A 58 21.34 -12.02 -16.01
CA ALA A 58 20.88 -12.23 -14.63
C ALA A 58 19.37 -11.98 -14.49
N ALA A 59 18.68 -12.90 -13.80
CA ALA A 59 17.25 -12.76 -13.55
C ALA A 59 16.97 -11.51 -12.71
N THR A 60 15.97 -10.72 -13.10
CA THR A 60 15.49 -9.58 -12.31
C THR A 60 14.21 -10.02 -11.57
N LEU A 61 14.14 -9.70 -10.27
CA LEU A 61 12.97 -9.92 -9.44
C LEU A 61 12.30 -8.58 -9.17
N HIS A 62 11.06 -8.43 -9.64
CA HIS A 62 10.26 -7.21 -9.44
C HIS A 62 9.49 -7.32 -8.12
N ILE A 63 9.80 -6.43 -7.18
CA ILE A 63 9.30 -6.49 -5.80
C ILE A 63 8.51 -5.24 -5.45
N GLY A 64 7.27 -5.43 -5.01
CA GLY A 64 6.47 -4.36 -4.43
C GLY A 64 6.74 -4.20 -2.93
N ILE A 65 6.97 -2.97 -2.46
CA ILE A 65 7.19 -2.69 -1.04
C ILE A 65 6.33 -1.50 -0.63
N THR A 66 5.53 -1.67 0.44
CA THR A 66 4.83 -0.52 1.02
C THR A 66 5.80 0.33 1.86
N PRO A 67 5.61 1.67 1.96
CA PRO A 67 6.50 2.55 2.74
C PRO A 67 6.74 2.06 4.17
N SER A 68 5.73 1.48 4.80
CA SER A 68 5.82 0.97 6.19
C SER A 68 6.55 -0.37 6.33
N THR A 69 6.86 -1.07 5.24
CA THR A 69 7.56 -2.37 5.27
C THR A 69 8.99 -2.31 4.73
N VAL A 70 9.45 -1.13 4.30
CA VAL A 70 10.79 -0.94 3.72
C VAL A 70 11.89 -1.44 4.66
N SER A 71 11.85 -1.07 5.95
CA SER A 71 12.88 -1.49 6.92
C SER A 71 12.97 -3.01 7.04
N MET A 72 11.82 -3.68 7.22
CA MET A 72 11.75 -5.13 7.31
C MET A 72 12.23 -5.80 6.01
N MET A 73 11.74 -5.33 4.87
CA MET A 73 12.11 -5.91 3.58
C MET A 73 13.59 -5.71 3.23
N SER A 74 14.20 -4.61 3.65
CA SER A 74 15.63 -4.37 3.44
C SER A 74 16.49 -5.43 4.13
N GLU A 75 16.11 -5.89 5.32
CA GLU A 75 16.80 -6.97 6.02
C GLU A 75 16.71 -8.29 5.24
N TYR A 76 15.53 -8.64 4.75
CA TYR A 76 15.32 -9.82 3.92
C TYR A 76 16.07 -9.75 2.59
N LEU A 77 16.01 -8.60 1.91
CA LEU A 77 16.69 -8.38 0.64
C LEU A 77 18.21 -8.45 0.80
N LEU A 78 18.76 -7.94 1.90
CA LEU A 78 20.19 -8.08 2.20
C LEU A 78 20.62 -9.55 2.33
N TYR A 79 19.85 -10.35 3.05
CA TYR A 79 20.12 -11.79 3.14
C TYR A 79 20.05 -12.46 1.77
N PHE A 80 19.04 -12.09 0.98
CA PHE A 80 18.78 -12.67 -0.34
C PHE A 80 19.87 -12.30 -1.35
N ALA A 81 20.28 -11.05 -1.39
CA ALA A 81 21.33 -10.54 -2.28
C ALA A 81 22.68 -11.22 -2.00
N LYS A 82 22.99 -11.48 -0.71
CA LYS A 82 24.20 -12.24 -0.34
C LYS A 82 24.16 -13.70 -0.81
N LYS A 83 22.99 -14.33 -0.75
CA LYS A 83 22.82 -15.74 -1.11
C LYS A 83 22.70 -15.97 -2.62
N TYR A 84 22.20 -14.98 -3.37
CA TYR A 84 21.94 -15.06 -4.80
C TYR A 84 22.46 -13.81 -5.52
N PRO A 85 23.79 -13.61 -5.58
CA PRO A 85 24.40 -12.38 -6.11
C PRO A 85 24.13 -12.16 -7.61
N GLN A 86 23.68 -13.19 -8.33
CA GLN A 86 23.32 -13.11 -9.74
C GLN A 86 21.92 -12.53 -9.99
N ILE A 87 21.13 -12.26 -8.94
CA ILE A 87 19.78 -11.73 -9.07
C ILE A 87 19.81 -10.24 -8.90
N HIS A 88 19.16 -9.55 -9.81
CA HIS A 88 18.89 -8.14 -9.69
C HIS A 88 17.49 -7.93 -9.09
N PHE A 89 17.33 -6.87 -8.34
CA PHE A 89 16.06 -6.49 -7.73
C PHE A 89 15.59 -5.17 -8.34
N ASP A 90 14.36 -5.17 -8.83
CA ASP A 90 13.64 -3.96 -9.22
C ASP A 90 12.54 -3.70 -8.19
N VAL A 91 12.65 -2.60 -7.47
CA VAL A 91 11.80 -2.31 -6.30
C VAL A 91 10.78 -1.23 -6.64
N HIS A 92 9.52 -1.60 -6.57
CA HIS A 92 8.37 -0.71 -6.76
C HIS A 92 7.81 -0.30 -5.39
N GLU A 93 7.79 0.99 -5.10
CA GLU A 93 7.14 1.52 -3.91
C GLU A 93 5.72 1.98 -4.23
N GLY A 94 4.76 1.63 -3.38
CA GLY A 94 3.37 2.03 -3.59
C GLY A 94 2.46 1.76 -2.41
N SER A 95 1.21 2.21 -2.52
CA SER A 95 0.16 1.84 -1.58
C SER A 95 -0.17 0.35 -1.69
N THR A 96 -0.78 -0.22 -0.64
CA THR A 96 -1.22 -1.63 -0.71
C THR A 96 -2.17 -1.88 -1.89
N PHE A 97 -3.00 -0.91 -2.23
CA PHE A 97 -3.96 -1.06 -3.34
C PHE A 97 -3.23 -1.05 -4.69
N THR A 98 -2.33 -0.09 -4.89
CA THR A 98 -1.50 0.00 -6.10
C THR A 98 -0.66 -1.27 -6.30
N LEU A 99 0.01 -1.74 -5.24
CA LEU A 99 0.85 -2.94 -5.32
C LEU A 99 0.04 -4.22 -5.50
N LYS A 100 -1.18 -4.29 -4.93
CA LYS A 100 -2.12 -5.37 -5.21
C LYS A 100 -2.42 -5.45 -6.70
N ASP A 101 -2.81 -4.32 -7.30
CA ASP A 101 -3.17 -4.28 -8.72
C ASP A 101 -1.97 -4.63 -9.62
N GLN A 102 -0.78 -4.13 -9.30
CA GLN A 102 0.45 -4.52 -9.99
C GLN A 102 0.76 -6.01 -9.88
N LEU A 103 0.55 -6.61 -8.69
CA LEU A 103 0.75 -8.04 -8.49
C LEU A 103 -0.25 -8.88 -9.28
N GLU A 104 -1.55 -8.56 -9.19
CA GLU A 104 -2.62 -9.28 -9.89
C GLU A 104 -2.44 -9.20 -11.41
N ASN A 105 -1.98 -8.05 -11.94
CA ASN A 105 -1.67 -7.84 -13.34
C ASN A 105 -0.29 -8.37 -13.78
N GLY A 106 0.54 -8.85 -12.84
CA GLY A 106 1.83 -9.45 -13.14
C GLY A 106 2.95 -8.50 -13.47
N MET A 107 2.82 -7.25 -13.08
CA MET A 107 3.87 -6.24 -13.19
C MET A 107 4.96 -6.42 -12.14
N ILE A 108 4.62 -6.99 -10.98
CA ILE A 108 5.56 -7.39 -9.95
C ILE A 108 5.39 -8.88 -9.63
N ASP A 109 6.48 -9.52 -9.19
CA ASP A 109 6.52 -10.96 -8.90
C ASP A 109 6.01 -11.26 -7.49
N LEU A 110 6.35 -10.39 -6.54
CA LEU A 110 5.94 -10.49 -5.15
C LEU A 110 5.81 -9.10 -4.53
N THR A 111 5.05 -9.01 -3.46
CA THR A 111 4.91 -7.74 -2.73
C THR A 111 4.62 -7.97 -1.26
N THR A 112 4.98 -6.99 -0.43
CA THR A 112 4.44 -6.88 0.92
C THR A 112 3.18 -6.06 0.92
N LEU A 113 2.13 -6.59 1.52
CA LEU A 113 0.84 -5.94 1.68
C LEU A 113 0.43 -5.97 3.15
N ARG A 114 -0.49 -5.08 3.54
CA ARG A 114 -1.06 -5.08 4.88
C ARG A 114 -2.55 -5.38 4.85
N THR A 115 -3.03 -6.13 5.83
CA THR A 115 -4.47 -6.30 6.05
C THR A 115 -5.12 -5.01 6.61
N PRO A 116 -6.44 -4.80 6.39
CA PRO A 116 -7.33 -5.64 5.62
C PRO A 116 -7.12 -5.49 4.11
N ILE A 117 -7.07 -6.61 3.38
CA ILE A 117 -6.96 -6.66 1.92
C ILE A 117 -7.60 -7.95 1.38
N VAL A 118 -8.24 -7.87 0.24
CA VAL A 118 -8.73 -9.03 -0.52
C VAL A 118 -7.87 -9.17 -1.77
N LEU A 119 -7.33 -10.35 -2.01
CA LEU A 119 -6.46 -10.67 -3.13
C LEU A 119 -7.12 -11.74 -4.00
N ASN A 120 -7.10 -11.52 -5.31
CA ASN A 120 -7.62 -12.48 -6.29
C ASN A 120 -6.46 -13.18 -7.00
N GLY A 121 -6.53 -14.51 -7.09
CA GLY A 121 -5.52 -15.28 -7.80
C GLY A 121 -4.11 -15.22 -7.21
N CYS A 122 -3.98 -14.83 -5.96
CA CYS A 122 -2.71 -14.74 -5.25
C CYS A 122 -2.64 -15.73 -4.08
N GLU A 123 -1.42 -16.12 -3.73
CA GLU A 123 -1.08 -16.80 -2.49
C GLU A 123 -0.42 -15.81 -1.54
N THR A 124 -0.58 -16.02 -0.24
CA THR A 124 -0.01 -15.17 0.79
C THR A 124 0.66 -15.97 1.88
N LYS A 125 1.64 -15.35 2.54
CA LYS A 125 2.22 -15.80 3.79
C LYS A 125 2.26 -14.63 4.77
N SER A 126 1.72 -14.82 5.98
CA SER A 126 1.85 -13.84 7.05
C SER A 126 3.30 -13.76 7.51
N LEU A 127 3.87 -12.56 7.52
CA LEU A 127 5.23 -12.28 7.99
C LEU A 127 5.23 -11.78 9.43
N SER A 128 4.31 -10.90 9.78
CA SER A 128 4.13 -10.41 11.15
C SER A 128 2.71 -9.87 11.37
N ARG A 129 2.30 -9.82 12.63
CA ARG A 129 1.09 -9.16 13.09
C ARG A 129 1.47 -8.03 14.04
N GLU A 130 0.86 -6.87 13.87
CA GLU A 130 1.16 -5.65 14.60
C GLU A 130 -0.12 -5.00 15.09
N LYS A 131 -0.01 -4.26 16.19
CA LYS A 131 -1.06 -3.36 16.66
C LYS A 131 -1.06 -2.06 15.83
N LEU A 132 -2.23 -1.43 15.76
CA LEU A 132 -2.34 -0.02 15.43
C LEU A 132 -2.22 0.77 16.73
N LEU A 133 -1.37 1.77 16.73
CA LEU A 133 -1.07 2.61 17.88
C LEU A 133 -1.47 4.05 17.62
N VAL A 134 -1.80 4.76 18.68
CA VAL A 134 -1.88 6.23 18.69
C VAL A 134 -0.47 6.77 18.64
N MET A 135 -0.17 7.67 17.71
CA MET A 135 1.11 8.36 17.65
C MET A 135 0.92 9.86 17.47
N ALA A 136 1.56 10.64 18.37
CA ALA A 136 1.57 12.09 18.30
C ALA A 136 2.87 12.66 18.91
N VAL A 137 3.07 13.97 18.78
CA VAL A 137 4.21 14.67 19.41
C VAL A 137 4.17 14.51 20.94
N PRO A 138 5.33 14.45 21.62
CA PRO A 138 5.40 14.15 23.05
C PRO A 138 4.64 15.10 23.98
N ASP A 139 4.46 16.35 23.56
CA ASP A 139 3.76 17.41 24.28
C ASP A 139 2.27 17.53 23.91
N HIS A 140 1.74 16.61 23.10
CA HIS A 140 0.31 16.61 22.75
C HIS A 140 -0.54 16.45 24.04
N PRO A 141 -1.55 17.33 24.26
CA PRO A 141 -2.32 17.37 25.52
C PRO A 141 -2.95 16.02 25.90
N LEU A 142 -3.50 15.30 24.92
CA LEU A 142 -4.12 13.99 25.15
C LEU A 142 -3.14 12.95 25.73
N LEU A 143 -1.85 13.07 25.47
CA LEU A 143 -0.87 12.05 25.87
C LEU A 143 -0.32 12.26 27.30
N GLN A 144 -0.65 13.39 27.93
CA GLN A 144 -0.12 13.72 29.25
C GLN A 144 -0.77 12.86 30.35
N GLY A 145 0.06 12.10 31.06
CA GLY A 145 -0.40 11.22 32.15
C GLY A 145 -1.05 9.91 31.72
N HIS A 146 -1.18 9.65 30.41
CA HIS A 146 -1.75 8.41 29.88
C HIS A 146 -0.68 7.36 29.58
N THR A 147 -1.03 6.08 29.74
CA THR A 147 -0.26 4.90 29.30
C THR A 147 -0.93 4.21 28.12
N SER A 148 -2.22 4.45 27.92
CA SER A 148 -3.03 3.99 26.79
C SER A 148 -4.16 4.98 26.54
N ILE A 149 -4.74 4.99 25.35
CA ILE A 149 -5.78 5.93 24.95
C ILE A 149 -7.01 5.13 24.51
N SER A 150 -8.17 5.49 25.02
CA SER A 150 -9.43 4.83 24.66
C SER A 150 -10.02 5.37 23.37
N LEU A 151 -10.89 4.59 22.71
CA LEU A 151 -11.65 5.08 21.55
C LEU A 151 -12.49 6.31 21.87
N ARG A 152 -12.99 6.44 23.12
CA ARG A 152 -13.76 7.61 23.56
C ARG A 152 -12.89 8.88 23.54
N GLU A 153 -11.69 8.81 24.08
CA GLU A 153 -10.74 9.93 24.09
C GLU A 153 -10.32 10.31 22.66
N LEU A 154 -10.13 9.30 21.78
CA LEU A 154 -9.81 9.52 20.38
C LEU A 154 -10.98 10.13 19.59
N SER A 155 -12.23 9.88 19.97
CA SER A 155 -13.39 10.45 19.28
C SER A 155 -13.48 11.98 19.39
N GLU A 156 -12.79 12.56 20.35
CA GLU A 156 -12.72 14.00 20.60
C GLU A 156 -11.51 14.68 19.93
N GLN A 157 -10.74 13.93 19.13
CA GLN A 157 -9.49 14.39 18.56
C GLN A 157 -9.51 14.36 17.02
N PRO A 158 -8.81 15.31 16.35
CA PRO A 158 -8.60 15.26 14.91
C PRO A 158 -7.63 14.13 14.57
N LEU A 159 -8.12 13.09 13.90
CA LEU A 159 -7.32 11.91 13.56
C LEU A 159 -6.71 12.01 12.16
N ILE A 160 -5.49 11.49 12.03
CA ILE A 160 -4.76 11.32 10.78
C ILE A 160 -4.68 9.83 10.48
N LEU A 161 -5.26 9.39 9.35
CA LEU A 161 -5.32 7.98 8.98
C LEU A 161 -4.82 7.77 7.55
N SER A 162 -4.27 6.59 7.27
CA SER A 162 -4.20 6.14 5.89
C SER A 162 -5.57 5.61 5.43
N HIS A 163 -5.89 5.82 4.14
CA HIS A 163 -7.16 5.40 3.53
C HIS A 163 -7.51 3.94 3.80
N ARG A 164 -6.49 3.08 3.88
CA ARG A 164 -6.61 1.66 4.20
C ARG A 164 -7.36 1.40 5.49
N TYR A 165 -7.03 2.16 6.55
CA TYR A 165 -7.59 1.92 7.88
C TYR A 165 -8.91 2.65 8.12
N ARG A 166 -9.34 3.52 7.18
CA ARG A 166 -10.54 4.33 7.36
C ARG A 166 -11.78 3.51 7.70
N LYS A 167 -12.13 2.52 6.86
CA LYS A 167 -13.30 1.67 7.11
C LYS A 167 -13.17 0.88 8.41
N TYR A 168 -11.98 0.39 8.70
CA TYR A 168 -11.69 -0.40 9.90
C TYR A 168 -11.84 0.44 11.17
N MET A 169 -11.31 1.66 11.17
CA MET A 169 -11.47 2.60 12.29
C MET A 169 -12.92 3.04 12.45
N LEU A 170 -13.61 3.44 11.38
CA LEU A 170 -15.02 3.84 11.46
C LEU A 170 -15.88 2.72 12.05
N ALA A 171 -15.69 1.46 11.66
CA ALA A 171 -16.41 0.32 12.21
C ALA A 171 -16.12 0.12 13.71
N ALA A 172 -14.88 0.33 14.17
CA ALA A 172 -14.52 0.24 15.58
C ALA A 172 -15.21 1.33 16.43
N PHE A 173 -15.23 2.58 15.92
CA PHE A 173 -15.93 3.68 16.60
C PHE A 173 -17.44 3.48 16.62
N GLU A 174 -18.03 3.09 15.48
CA GLU A 174 -19.47 2.79 15.38
C GLU A 174 -19.87 1.65 16.33
N GLY A 175 -19.08 0.58 16.38
CA GLY A 175 -19.31 -0.54 17.32
C GLY A 175 -19.25 -0.13 18.80
N ALA A 176 -18.54 0.95 19.12
CA ALA A 176 -18.49 1.55 20.47
C ALA A 176 -19.55 2.64 20.69
N GLY A 177 -20.41 2.92 19.69
CA GLY A 177 -21.39 4.01 19.75
C GLY A 177 -20.77 5.40 19.71
N LEU A 178 -19.59 5.54 19.09
CA LEU A 178 -18.80 6.77 18.98
C LEU A 178 -18.72 7.24 17.53
N VAL A 179 -18.41 8.52 17.35
CA VAL A 179 -18.11 9.13 16.05
C VAL A 179 -16.61 9.42 15.99
N CYS A 180 -16.01 9.22 14.82
CA CYS A 180 -14.60 9.47 14.57
C CYS A 180 -14.43 10.70 13.67
N ASP A 181 -13.66 11.69 14.10
CA ASP A 181 -13.27 12.83 13.27
C ASP A 181 -11.97 12.48 12.51
N ILE A 182 -12.08 12.06 11.26
CA ILE A 182 -10.93 11.84 10.38
C ILE A 182 -10.62 13.17 9.68
N TYR A 183 -9.74 13.95 10.29
CA TYR A 183 -9.36 15.27 9.80
C TYR A 183 -8.43 15.20 8.59
N PHE A 184 -7.48 14.24 8.57
CA PHE A 184 -6.64 13.96 7.41
C PHE A 184 -6.71 12.49 7.02
N ALA A 185 -6.89 12.24 5.73
CA ALA A 185 -6.81 10.92 5.13
C ALA A 185 -5.68 10.90 4.08
N CYS A 186 -4.73 9.96 4.22
CA CYS A 186 -3.52 9.86 3.40
C CYS A 186 -3.45 8.51 2.68
N GLU A 187 -2.68 8.43 1.60
CA GLU A 187 -2.46 7.15 0.89
C GLU A 187 -1.62 6.17 1.72
N ASP A 188 -0.65 6.65 2.46
CA ASP A 188 0.29 5.79 3.19
C ASP A 188 0.59 6.27 4.63
N ALA A 189 1.19 5.37 5.42
CA ALA A 189 1.50 5.60 6.82
C ALA A 189 2.66 6.59 7.02
N ARG A 190 3.59 6.73 6.07
CA ARG A 190 4.72 7.67 6.17
C ARG A 190 4.23 9.12 6.08
N THR A 191 3.30 9.39 5.16
CA THR A 191 2.65 10.69 5.05
C THR A 191 1.91 11.05 6.34
N ALA A 192 1.09 10.11 6.87
CA ALA A 192 0.39 10.31 8.13
C ALA A 192 1.35 10.57 9.31
N MET A 193 2.45 9.81 9.39
CA MET A 193 3.51 10.00 10.39
C MET A 193 4.13 11.40 10.30
N THR A 194 4.50 11.82 9.09
CA THR A 194 5.12 13.14 8.87
C THR A 194 4.19 14.29 9.28
N MET A 195 2.87 14.15 9.03
CA MET A 195 1.88 15.13 9.46
C MET A 195 1.75 15.18 10.99
N ALA A 196 1.74 14.03 11.66
CA ALA A 196 1.73 13.95 13.11
C ALA A 196 3.01 14.55 13.75
N GLU A 197 4.18 14.34 13.14
CA GLU A 197 5.45 14.97 13.57
C GLU A 197 5.43 16.51 13.51
N LYS A 198 4.54 17.08 12.71
CA LYS A 198 4.32 18.52 12.62
C LYS A 198 3.23 19.02 13.58
N GLY A 199 2.65 18.13 14.39
CA GLY A 199 1.60 18.47 15.33
C GLY A 199 0.23 18.75 14.70
N LEU A 200 -0.02 18.26 13.47
CA LEU A 200 -1.29 18.46 12.78
C LEU A 200 -2.45 17.64 13.36
N GLY A 201 -2.17 16.69 14.25
CA GLY A 201 -3.16 15.84 14.89
C GLY A 201 -2.55 14.52 15.37
N ILE A 202 -3.42 13.60 15.73
CA ILE A 202 -3.06 12.25 16.19
C ILE A 202 -3.11 11.27 15.02
N ALA A 203 -1.99 10.60 14.73
CA ALA A 203 -1.95 9.56 13.73
C ALA A 203 -2.23 8.18 14.35
N ILE A 204 -3.02 7.35 13.65
CA ILE A 204 -3.18 5.93 13.96
C ILE A 204 -2.32 5.15 12.98
N LEU A 205 -1.27 4.53 13.48
CA LEU A 205 -0.20 3.93 12.69
C LEU A 205 0.16 2.54 13.18
N PRO A 206 0.66 1.63 12.31
CA PRO A 206 1.23 0.36 12.73
C PRO A 206 2.44 0.56 13.63
N GLU A 207 2.61 -0.35 14.59
CA GLU A 207 3.71 -0.32 15.57
C GLU A 207 5.10 -0.22 14.91
N SER A 208 5.32 -0.87 13.78
CA SER A 208 6.59 -0.83 13.04
C SER A 208 7.01 0.58 12.61
N MET A 209 6.07 1.53 12.52
CA MET A 209 6.38 2.93 12.19
C MET A 209 7.22 3.62 13.27
N LEU A 210 7.20 3.14 14.52
CA LEU A 210 8.07 3.63 15.59
C LEU A 210 9.57 3.51 15.27
N LYS A 211 9.95 2.54 14.45
CA LYS A 211 11.35 2.36 14.02
C LYS A 211 11.82 3.46 13.06
N LEU A 212 10.90 4.23 12.49
CA LEU A 212 11.17 5.23 11.45
C LEU A 212 11.17 6.67 12.01
N THR A 213 10.77 6.85 13.27
CA THR A 213 10.71 8.18 13.90
C THR A 213 11.16 8.12 15.35
N ASN A 214 11.79 9.22 15.81
CA ASN A 214 12.09 9.48 17.23
C ASN A 214 11.34 10.72 17.73
N LYS A 215 10.46 11.30 16.92
CA LYS A 215 9.74 12.54 17.23
C LYS A 215 8.34 12.31 17.77
N LEU A 216 7.82 11.09 17.65
CA LEU A 216 6.49 10.71 18.12
C LEU A 216 6.60 9.78 19.32
N LYS A 217 5.63 9.92 20.23
CA LYS A 217 5.32 8.91 21.24
C LYS A 217 4.14 8.07 20.78
N ALA A 218 4.13 6.79 21.19
CA ALA A 218 3.09 5.87 20.84
C ALA A 218 2.41 5.29 22.07
N TYR A 219 1.10 5.05 21.96
CA TYR A 219 0.25 4.52 23.02
C TYR A 219 -0.68 3.46 22.47
N ASP A 220 -0.94 2.45 23.29
CA ASP A 220 -1.95 1.42 22.96
C ASP A 220 -3.35 2.04 22.88
N ILE A 221 -4.17 1.53 21.96
CA ILE A 221 -5.58 1.87 21.87
C ILE A 221 -6.37 0.86 22.71
N THR A 222 -7.25 1.35 23.60
CA THR A 222 -8.14 0.51 24.37
C THR A 222 -9.59 0.62 23.86
N GLY A 223 -10.38 -0.42 24.08
CA GLY A 223 -11.78 -0.49 23.63
C GLY A 223 -11.99 -1.13 22.26
N ALA A 224 -10.92 -1.48 21.55
CA ALA A 224 -11.00 -2.30 20.34
C ALA A 224 -9.67 -3.06 20.11
N ASP A 225 -9.75 -4.24 19.49
CA ASP A 225 -8.56 -4.99 19.02
C ASP A 225 -8.23 -4.53 17.60
N LEU A 226 -7.37 -3.51 17.49
CA LEU A 226 -6.98 -2.91 16.24
C LEU A 226 -5.62 -3.45 15.82
N THR A 227 -5.62 -4.48 14.99
CA THR A 227 -4.40 -5.12 14.49
C THR A 227 -4.35 -5.14 12.97
N THR A 228 -3.15 -5.24 12.43
CA THR A 228 -2.87 -5.43 11.00
C THR A 228 -1.81 -6.51 10.83
N GLU A 229 -1.86 -7.23 9.72
CA GLU A 229 -0.81 -8.19 9.36
C GLU A 229 -0.02 -7.68 8.16
N ILE A 230 1.27 -7.98 8.15
CA ILE A 230 2.10 -7.85 6.96
C ILE A 230 2.08 -9.20 6.26
N LEU A 231 1.59 -9.19 5.03
CA LEU A 231 1.55 -10.35 4.15
C LEU A 231 2.62 -10.23 3.09
N LEU A 232 3.38 -11.30 2.85
CA LEU A 232 4.08 -11.49 1.59
C LEU A 232 3.09 -12.14 0.64
N ALA A 233 2.91 -11.56 -0.56
CA ALA A 233 1.96 -12.01 -1.55
C ALA A 233 2.65 -12.25 -2.91
N TRP A 234 2.22 -13.28 -3.66
CA TRP A 234 2.66 -13.61 -5.00
C TRP A 234 1.51 -14.25 -5.79
N ARG A 235 1.58 -14.25 -7.13
CA ARG A 235 0.53 -14.85 -7.96
C ARG A 235 0.51 -16.38 -7.84
N LYS A 236 -0.70 -16.95 -7.73
CA LYS A 236 -0.92 -18.39 -7.73
C LYS A 236 -0.40 -19.03 -9.03
N GLY A 237 0.30 -20.15 -8.90
CA GLY A 237 0.88 -20.86 -10.05
C GLY A 237 2.20 -20.27 -10.58
N ARG A 238 2.56 -19.04 -10.20
CA ARG A 238 3.92 -18.52 -10.35
C ARG A 238 4.65 -18.68 -9.02
N MET A 239 4.99 -19.95 -8.71
CA MET A 239 5.76 -20.21 -7.50
C MET A 239 7.11 -19.50 -7.63
N PRO A 240 7.44 -18.60 -6.74
CA PRO A 240 8.71 -17.91 -6.78
C PRO A 240 9.84 -18.95 -6.78
N TRP A 241 10.78 -18.85 -7.71
CA TRP A 241 11.88 -19.82 -7.91
C TRP A 241 12.72 -20.07 -6.63
N TRP A 242 12.73 -19.16 -5.65
CA TRP A 242 13.37 -19.38 -4.35
C TRP A 242 12.65 -20.46 -3.51
N ARG A 243 11.32 -20.64 -3.66
CA ARG A 243 10.58 -21.72 -2.99
C ARG A 243 10.93 -23.08 -3.59
N LEU A 244 11.27 -23.12 -4.89
CA LEU A 244 11.73 -24.34 -5.56
C LEU A 244 13.11 -24.78 -5.08
N ARG A 245 13.91 -23.92 -4.43
CA ARG A 245 15.24 -24.23 -3.93
C ARG A 245 15.31 -24.40 -2.41
N GLY A 246 14.22 -24.77 -1.76
CA GLY A 246 14.23 -25.16 -0.33
C GLY A 246 14.35 -24.02 0.66
N LEU A 247 13.95 -22.81 0.30
CA LEU A 247 13.90 -21.66 1.21
C LEU A 247 12.62 -21.72 2.07
N SER A 248 12.62 -22.59 3.07
CA SER A 248 11.63 -22.66 4.15
C SER A 248 11.85 -21.60 5.24
N ALA A 249 12.75 -20.66 5.04
CA ALA A 249 13.19 -19.69 6.04
C ALA A 249 12.62 -18.28 5.80
N TRP A 250 11.35 -18.20 5.39
CA TRP A 250 10.54 -16.98 5.43
C TRP A 250 9.41 -17.16 6.43
#